data_277ce4b08e554f0a2a3dd66e69fa5215
#
_entry.id   277ce4b08e554f0a2a3dd66e69fa5215
#
_cell.length_a   1.000
_cell.length_b   1.000
_cell.length_c   1.000
_cell.angle_alpha   90.00
_cell.angle_beta   90.00
_cell.angle_gamma   90.00
#
_symmetry.space_group_name_H-M   'P 1'
#
loop_
_entity.id
_entity.type
_entity.pdbx_description
1 polymer ?
#
loop_
_entity_poly.entity_id
_entity_poly.type
_entity_poly.pdbx_seq_one_letter_code
_entity_poly.pdbx_strand_id
1 'polypeptide(L)'
;YVDDQEAYQALPYDRGAWHVGVNYGGRLFGTCNNHNSIGIEMCVNAGYDYEKAFQNTVQVCKFLMKLHGIDADHVLQHYDVCAKNCPSAIRAKGDWNRFKQLIGSTETVTVEKYYRTRKTWEDNKSQIGAYKSLANAKKEWKEGYTIYDWNGKAVYPKTTKKTADLTGTMELQLPVIQIGCTGTAVLMLQAM
;
A
#
# COMPACT_ATOMS: atom_id res chain seq x y z
N TYR A 1 1.16 -5.62 3.91
CA TYR A 1 2.38 -6.41 3.69
C TYR A 1 3.12 -5.84 2.50
N VAL A 2 4.43 -5.73 2.60
CA VAL A 2 5.30 -5.15 1.55
C VAL A 2 6.55 -5.99 1.46
N ASP A 3 6.95 -6.37 0.26
CA ASP A 3 8.23 -7.04 -0.01
C ASP A 3 9.01 -6.34 -1.13
N ASP A 4 10.00 -6.99 -1.69
CA ASP A 4 10.82 -6.48 -2.79
C ASP A 4 10.16 -6.58 -4.17
N GLN A 5 8.95 -7.15 -4.28
CA GLN A 5 8.21 -7.34 -5.52
C GLN A 5 6.92 -6.50 -5.55
N GLU A 6 6.16 -6.52 -4.45
CA GLU A 6 4.82 -5.91 -4.41
C GLU A 6 4.40 -5.47 -3.01
N ALA A 7 3.28 -4.77 -2.95
CA ALA A 7 2.57 -4.45 -1.72
C ALA A 7 1.14 -5.00 -1.78
N TYR A 8 0.68 -5.58 -0.68
CA TYR A 8 -0.63 -6.20 -0.55
C TYR A 8 -1.39 -5.67 0.67
N GLN A 9 -2.61 -5.20 0.46
CA GLN A 9 -3.52 -4.83 1.55
C GLN A 9 -4.31 -6.07 1.99
N ALA A 10 -4.07 -6.55 3.21
CA ALA A 10 -4.71 -7.74 3.75
C ALA A 10 -6.12 -7.47 4.30
N LEU A 11 -6.33 -6.29 4.89
CA LEU A 11 -7.59 -5.90 5.52
C LEU A 11 -8.03 -4.50 5.07
N PRO A 12 -9.34 -4.25 4.92
CA PRO A 12 -9.87 -2.90 4.78
C PRO A 12 -9.53 -2.04 6.01
N TYR A 13 -9.45 -0.72 5.83
CA TYR A 13 -9.06 0.20 6.91
C TYR A 13 -10.10 0.32 8.03
N ASP A 14 -11.35 -0.09 7.77
CA ASP A 14 -12.44 -0.14 8.76
C ASP A 14 -12.42 -1.41 9.63
N ARG A 15 -11.43 -2.29 9.41
CA ARG A 15 -11.23 -3.52 10.18
C ARG A 15 -9.99 -3.41 11.05
N GLY A 16 -10.16 -3.72 12.33
CA GLY A 16 -9.04 -3.81 13.25
C GLY A 16 -8.14 -5.02 12.93
N ALA A 17 -6.84 -4.80 12.97
CA ALA A 17 -5.84 -5.86 12.86
C ALA A 17 -5.12 -6.03 14.20
N TRP A 18 -4.75 -7.26 14.55
CA TRP A 18 -3.99 -7.56 15.75
C TRP A 18 -2.49 -7.35 15.49
N HIS A 19 -2.06 -6.09 15.31
CA HIS A 19 -0.70 -5.74 14.93
C HIS A 19 0.12 -5.07 16.04
N VAL A 20 -0.51 -4.53 17.08
CA VAL A 20 0.20 -4.00 18.25
C VAL A 20 0.66 -5.12 19.17
N GLY A 21 -0.15 -6.18 19.32
CA GLY A 21 0.22 -7.36 20.09
C GLY A 21 0.26 -7.11 21.61
N VAL A 22 1.28 -7.70 22.24
CA VAL A 22 1.47 -7.71 23.70
C VAL A 22 2.50 -6.66 24.11
N ASN A 23 2.32 -6.04 25.26
CA ASN A 23 3.26 -5.09 25.84
C ASN A 23 4.50 -5.81 26.43
N TYR A 24 5.68 -5.48 25.91
CA TYR A 24 6.98 -5.90 26.45
C TYR A 24 7.71 -4.75 27.17
N GLY A 25 6.96 -3.74 27.62
CA GLY A 25 7.50 -2.55 28.27
C GLY A 25 7.59 -1.33 27.33
N GLY A 26 6.82 -1.32 26.26
CA GLY A 26 6.80 -0.21 25.31
C GLY A 26 6.15 1.05 25.87
N ARG A 27 6.73 2.19 25.54
CA ARG A 27 6.35 3.48 26.10
C ARG A 27 5.00 3.99 25.62
N LEU A 28 4.59 3.61 24.41
CA LEU A 28 3.36 4.10 23.78
C LEU A 28 2.25 3.06 23.77
N PHE A 29 2.43 1.93 24.49
CA PHE A 29 1.41 0.89 24.59
C PHE A 29 0.14 1.44 25.23
N GLY A 30 -1.02 1.17 24.64
CA GLY A 30 -2.30 1.72 25.05
C GLY A 30 -2.63 3.07 24.40
N THR A 31 -1.65 3.98 24.27
CA THR A 31 -1.81 5.22 23.49
C THR A 31 -1.92 4.90 22.00
N CYS A 32 -0.99 4.08 21.47
CA CYS A 32 -1.11 3.46 20.16
C CYS A 32 -1.63 2.02 20.35
N ASN A 33 -2.69 1.65 19.63
CA ASN A 33 -3.35 0.36 19.76
C ASN A 33 -3.93 -0.12 18.43
N ASN A 34 -4.49 -1.32 18.39
CA ASN A 34 -5.05 -1.97 17.19
C ASN A 34 -6.21 -1.21 16.53
N HIS A 35 -6.82 -0.24 17.20
CA HIS A 35 -8.00 0.49 16.72
C HIS A 35 -7.68 1.89 16.22
N ASN A 36 -6.51 2.45 16.59
CA ASN A 36 -6.11 3.79 16.19
C ASN A 36 -4.82 3.83 15.39
N SER A 37 -4.38 2.69 14.86
CA SER A 37 -3.17 2.60 14.05
C SER A 37 -3.33 1.65 12.86
N ILE A 38 -2.50 1.85 11.84
CA ILE A 38 -2.40 1.01 10.65
C ILE A 38 -1.03 0.32 10.70
N GLY A 39 -1.01 -1.02 10.63
CA GLY A 39 0.22 -1.79 10.57
C GLY A 39 0.75 -1.94 9.15
N ILE A 40 2.05 -1.67 8.96
CA ILE A 40 2.79 -2.00 7.74
C ILE A 40 3.79 -3.09 8.08
N GLU A 41 3.66 -4.25 7.45
CA GLU A 41 4.56 -5.39 7.61
C GLU A 41 5.54 -5.43 6.44
N MET A 42 6.83 -5.17 6.70
CA MET A 42 7.89 -5.40 5.72
C MET A 42 8.35 -6.85 5.80
N CYS A 43 8.10 -7.61 4.74
CA CYS A 43 8.45 -9.02 4.67
C CYS A 43 9.96 -9.20 4.47
N VAL A 44 10.53 -10.16 5.21
CA VAL A 44 11.98 -10.46 5.21
C VAL A 44 12.22 -11.92 4.81
N ASN A 45 11.70 -12.31 3.67
CA ASN A 45 11.79 -13.67 3.14
C ASN A 45 13.25 -14.06 2.80
N ALA A 46 13.53 -15.36 2.77
CA ALA A 46 14.85 -15.84 2.33
C ALA A 46 15.16 -15.35 0.90
N GLY A 47 16.31 -14.71 0.71
CA GLY A 47 16.77 -14.23 -0.60
C GLY A 47 16.10 -12.93 -1.09
N TYR A 48 15.31 -12.24 -0.25
CA TYR A 48 14.72 -10.94 -0.62
C TYR A 48 15.78 -9.86 -0.83
N ASP A 49 15.50 -8.91 -1.71
CA ASP A 49 16.28 -7.70 -1.87
C ASP A 49 15.86 -6.66 -0.82
N TYR A 50 16.68 -6.53 0.23
CA TYR A 50 16.41 -5.60 1.32
C TYR A 50 16.17 -4.16 0.84
N GLU A 51 17.02 -3.65 -0.06
CA GLU A 51 16.91 -2.25 -0.49
C GLU A 51 15.60 -2.02 -1.25
N LYS A 52 15.21 -2.94 -2.11
CA LYS A 52 13.91 -2.88 -2.78
C LYS A 52 12.74 -2.95 -1.81
N ALA A 53 12.73 -3.91 -0.87
CA ALA A 53 11.69 -4.04 0.13
C ALA A 53 11.61 -2.77 1.00
N PHE A 54 12.75 -2.21 1.39
CA PHE A 54 12.84 -0.96 2.14
C PHE A 54 12.25 0.22 1.35
N GLN A 55 12.63 0.41 0.08
CA GLN A 55 12.10 1.48 -0.77
C GLN A 55 10.61 1.31 -1.03
N ASN A 56 10.14 0.09 -1.29
CA ASN A 56 8.70 -0.20 -1.44
C ASN A 56 7.94 0.14 -0.15
N THR A 57 8.51 -0.16 1.02
CA THR A 57 7.93 0.18 2.32
C THR A 57 7.84 1.69 2.53
N VAL A 58 8.89 2.45 2.15
CA VAL A 58 8.86 3.93 2.14
C VAL A 58 7.72 4.44 1.27
N GLN A 59 7.54 3.87 0.06
CA GLN A 59 6.48 4.30 -0.85
C GLN A 59 5.08 4.03 -0.29
N VAL A 60 4.86 2.83 0.26
CA VAL A 60 3.57 2.47 0.89
C VAL A 60 3.30 3.38 2.09
N CYS A 61 4.32 3.65 2.92
CA CYS A 61 4.18 4.54 4.06
C CYS A 61 3.78 5.95 3.63
N LYS A 62 4.47 6.55 2.64
CA LYS A 62 4.11 7.86 2.08
C LYS A 62 2.69 7.90 1.52
N PHE A 63 2.29 6.84 0.82
CA PHE A 63 0.93 6.71 0.30
C PHE A 63 -0.10 6.75 1.42
N LEU A 64 0.09 5.94 2.48
CA LEU A 64 -0.81 5.88 3.62
C LEU A 64 -0.82 7.17 4.44
N MET A 65 0.34 7.80 4.64
CA MET A 65 0.45 9.12 5.27
C MET A 65 -0.41 10.16 4.53
N LYS A 66 -0.30 10.21 3.20
CA LYS A 66 -1.10 11.12 2.37
C LYS A 66 -2.59 10.77 2.41
N LEU A 67 -2.94 9.50 2.32
CA LEU A 67 -4.33 9.02 2.28
C LEU A 67 -5.08 9.34 3.59
N HIS A 68 -4.40 9.21 4.73
CA HIS A 68 -5.00 9.35 6.05
C HIS A 68 -4.61 10.64 6.80
N GLY A 69 -3.86 11.53 6.16
CA GLY A 69 -3.41 12.79 6.78
C GLY A 69 -2.45 12.59 7.96
N ILE A 70 -1.63 11.54 7.90
CA ILE A 70 -0.67 11.19 8.96
C ILE A 70 0.67 11.89 8.66
N ASP A 71 1.22 12.61 9.62
CA ASP A 71 2.55 13.19 9.49
C ASP A 71 3.67 12.18 9.83
N ALA A 72 4.90 12.57 9.54
CA ALA A 72 6.04 11.69 9.76
C ALA A 72 6.30 11.39 11.25
N ASP A 73 5.87 12.25 12.17
CA ASP A 73 6.08 12.05 13.61
C ASP A 73 5.16 10.97 14.16
N HIS A 74 4.03 10.74 13.50
CA HIS A 74 3.09 9.66 13.83
C HIS A 74 3.41 8.34 13.11
N VAL A 75 4.54 8.24 12.44
CA VAL A 75 5.07 6.97 11.91
C VAL A 75 6.05 6.39 12.93
N LEU A 76 5.67 5.27 13.53
CA LEU A 76 6.33 4.66 14.68
C LEU A 76 6.90 3.28 14.32
N GLN A 77 7.92 2.85 15.06
CA GLN A 77 8.33 1.46 15.09
C GLN A 77 7.39 0.68 16.04
N HIS A 78 7.16 -0.59 15.76
CA HIS A 78 6.51 -1.47 16.74
C HIS A 78 7.27 -1.49 18.07
N TYR A 79 8.59 -1.32 18.02
CA TYR A 79 9.43 -1.17 19.18
C TYR A 79 9.04 0.03 20.06
N ASP A 80 8.71 1.17 19.48
CA ASP A 80 8.32 2.37 20.23
C ASP A 80 6.99 2.16 20.97
N VAL A 81 6.12 1.33 20.39
CA VAL A 81 4.80 1.04 20.93
C VAL A 81 4.84 0.00 22.03
N CYS A 82 5.37 -1.20 21.78
CA CYS A 82 5.32 -2.32 22.72
C CYS A 82 6.67 -2.91 23.10
N ALA A 83 7.80 -2.31 22.68
CA ALA A 83 9.18 -2.77 22.89
C ALA A 83 9.54 -4.10 22.19
N LYS A 84 8.70 -4.62 21.28
CA LYS A 84 9.07 -5.72 20.41
C LYS A 84 10.14 -5.24 19.40
N ASN A 85 11.20 -6.03 19.17
CA ASN A 85 12.28 -5.66 18.26
C ASN A 85 11.82 -5.65 16.79
N CYS A 86 10.90 -4.76 16.45
CA CYS A 86 10.37 -4.54 15.09
C CYS A 86 10.38 -3.04 14.75
N PRO A 87 10.63 -2.69 13.47
CA PRO A 87 10.97 -3.57 12.33
C PRO A 87 12.40 -4.08 12.43
N SER A 88 12.57 -5.39 12.62
CA SER A 88 13.86 -5.99 12.98
C SER A 88 14.97 -5.74 11.96
N ALA A 89 14.69 -5.90 10.66
CA ALA A 89 15.67 -5.72 9.60
C ALA A 89 16.16 -4.25 9.49
N ILE A 90 15.24 -3.28 9.56
CA ILE A 90 15.55 -1.84 9.52
C ILE A 90 16.36 -1.45 10.75
N ARG A 91 16.00 -1.95 11.92
CA ARG A 91 16.69 -1.69 13.19
C ARG A 91 18.10 -2.29 13.20
N ALA A 92 18.25 -3.54 12.74
CA ALA A 92 19.54 -4.22 12.66
C ALA A 92 20.54 -3.49 11.72
N LYS A 93 20.02 -2.85 10.67
CA LYS A 93 20.84 -2.06 9.74
C LYS A 93 21.05 -0.61 10.18
N GLY A 94 20.36 -0.15 11.23
CA GLY A 94 20.41 1.25 11.67
C GLY A 94 19.67 2.21 10.72
N ASP A 95 18.83 1.72 9.83
CA ASP A 95 18.19 2.47 8.76
C ASP A 95 16.93 3.24 9.17
N TRP A 96 16.56 3.26 10.47
CA TRP A 96 15.35 3.95 10.90
C TRP A 96 15.39 5.47 10.64
N ASN A 97 16.53 6.11 10.91
CA ASN A 97 16.68 7.54 10.63
C ASN A 97 16.57 7.84 9.12
N ARG A 98 17.16 6.98 8.28
CA ARG A 98 17.04 7.06 6.83
C ARG A 98 15.59 6.90 6.39
N PHE A 99 14.87 5.96 6.98
CA PHE A 99 13.43 5.75 6.73
C PHE A 99 12.65 7.02 7.04
N LYS A 100 12.85 7.61 8.23
CA LYS A 100 12.18 8.85 8.67
C LYS A 100 12.49 10.03 7.75
N GLN A 101 13.73 10.18 7.31
CA GLN A 101 14.12 11.22 6.35
C GLN A 101 13.40 11.04 5.01
N LEU A 102 13.34 9.82 4.49
CA LEU A 102 12.70 9.53 3.21
C LEU A 102 11.20 9.76 3.26
N ILE A 103 10.49 9.36 4.31
CA ILE A 103 9.05 9.59 4.43
C ILE A 103 8.72 11.06 4.69
N GLY A 104 9.59 11.81 5.36
CA GLY A 104 9.43 13.26 5.61
C GLY A 104 9.83 14.14 4.42
N SER A 105 10.50 13.58 3.40
CA SER A 105 10.88 14.34 2.22
C SER A 105 9.66 14.62 1.33
N THR A 106 9.57 15.86 0.84
CA THR A 106 8.53 16.31 -0.09
C THR A 106 8.73 15.78 -1.51
N GLU A 107 9.71 14.93 -1.73
CA GLU A 107 9.85 14.26 -3.02
C GLU A 107 8.57 13.52 -3.35
N THR A 108 7.89 14.00 -4.37
CA THR A 108 6.69 13.40 -4.91
C THR A 108 7.02 11.95 -5.27
N VAL A 109 6.34 11.02 -4.61
CA VAL A 109 6.32 9.62 -5.06
C VAL A 109 5.82 9.64 -6.49
N THR A 110 6.73 9.58 -7.44
CA THR A 110 6.38 9.30 -8.82
C THR A 110 5.99 7.83 -8.86
N VAL A 111 4.72 7.54 -8.59
CA VAL A 111 4.17 6.24 -8.93
C VAL A 111 4.36 6.09 -10.43
N GLU A 112 5.31 5.27 -10.84
CA GLU A 112 5.51 5.00 -12.25
C GLU A 112 4.22 4.41 -12.82
N LYS A 113 3.58 5.19 -13.69
CA LYS A 113 2.29 4.86 -14.27
C LYS A 113 2.50 3.90 -15.42
N TYR A 114 2.18 2.62 -15.18
CA TYR A 114 2.24 1.60 -16.24
C TYR A 114 0.85 1.20 -16.71
N TYR A 115 0.70 1.09 -18.02
CA TYR A 115 -0.39 0.35 -18.64
C TYR A 115 -0.08 -1.13 -18.57
N ARG A 116 -0.99 -1.93 -18.04
CA ARG A 116 -0.81 -3.38 -17.91
C ARG A 116 -1.78 -4.12 -18.80
N THR A 117 -1.27 -5.11 -19.52
CA THR A 117 -2.07 -5.95 -20.42
C THR A 117 -2.32 -7.29 -19.75
N ARG A 118 -3.57 -7.56 -19.40
CA ARG A 118 -4.03 -8.76 -18.66
C ARG A 118 -5.36 -9.25 -19.22
N LYS A 119 -5.77 -10.49 -18.87
CA LYS A 119 -7.12 -10.98 -19.19
C LYS A 119 -8.18 -10.26 -18.37
N THR A 120 -7.98 -10.16 -17.05
CA THR A 120 -8.74 -9.30 -16.12
C THR A 120 -7.78 -8.52 -15.24
N TRP A 121 -8.25 -7.48 -14.57
CA TRP A 121 -7.39 -6.68 -13.69
C TRP A 121 -6.83 -7.50 -12.53
N GLU A 122 -7.64 -8.39 -11.97
CA GLU A 122 -7.33 -9.22 -10.80
C GLU A 122 -6.40 -10.40 -11.16
N ASP A 123 -6.37 -10.80 -12.44
CA ASP A 123 -5.53 -11.92 -12.89
C ASP A 123 -4.10 -11.47 -13.19
N ASN A 124 -3.31 -11.30 -12.14
CA ASN A 124 -1.91 -10.92 -12.24
C ASN A 124 -1.06 -11.93 -13.03
N LYS A 125 -1.44 -13.22 -12.99
CA LYS A 125 -0.71 -14.29 -13.68
C LYS A 125 -0.87 -14.23 -15.20
N SER A 126 -1.94 -13.62 -15.69
CA SER A 126 -2.16 -13.42 -17.12
C SER A 126 -1.42 -12.21 -17.69
N GLN A 127 -0.69 -11.46 -16.87
CA GLN A 127 -0.02 -10.25 -17.36
C GLN A 127 1.05 -10.57 -18.40
N ILE A 128 0.85 -10.04 -19.62
CA ILE A 128 1.81 -10.20 -20.74
C ILE A 128 2.74 -9.00 -20.90
N GLY A 129 2.44 -7.88 -20.25
CA GLY A 129 3.32 -6.72 -20.30
C GLY A 129 2.89 -5.57 -19.39
N ALA A 130 3.85 -4.68 -19.10
CA ALA A 130 3.65 -3.40 -18.43
C ALA A 130 4.42 -2.31 -19.19
N TYR A 131 3.74 -1.23 -19.58
CA TYR A 131 4.26 -0.24 -20.53
C TYR A 131 4.07 1.17 -20.01
N LYS A 132 5.08 2.03 -20.13
CA LYS A 132 5.00 3.46 -19.74
C LYS A 132 4.07 4.27 -20.65
N SER A 133 3.76 3.78 -21.87
CA SER A 133 2.84 4.43 -22.78
C SER A 133 1.75 3.49 -23.30
N LEU A 134 0.54 4.03 -23.45
CA LEU A 134 -0.58 3.29 -24.05
C LEU A 134 -0.30 2.86 -25.51
N ALA A 135 0.46 3.66 -26.24
CA ALA A 135 0.83 3.33 -27.62
C ALA A 135 1.69 2.05 -27.67
N ASN A 136 2.65 1.91 -26.77
CA ASN A 136 3.48 0.71 -26.67
C ASN A 136 2.67 -0.51 -26.19
N ALA A 137 1.78 -0.33 -25.23
CA ALA A 137 0.87 -1.38 -24.77
C ALA A 137 -0.02 -1.90 -25.91
N LYS A 138 -0.49 -1.00 -26.80
CA LYS A 138 -1.32 -1.37 -27.97
C LYS A 138 -0.56 -2.14 -29.03
N LYS A 139 0.74 -1.88 -29.21
CA LYS A 139 1.56 -2.62 -30.20
C LYS A 139 1.69 -4.10 -29.82
N GLU A 140 1.77 -4.37 -28.53
CA GLU A 140 1.94 -5.73 -27.99
C GLU A 140 0.61 -6.35 -27.51
N TRP A 141 -0.52 -5.69 -27.80
CA TRP A 141 -1.83 -6.20 -27.41
C TRP A 141 -2.20 -7.46 -28.20
N LYS A 142 -2.86 -8.38 -27.51
CA LYS A 142 -3.38 -9.62 -28.10
C LYS A 142 -4.88 -9.74 -27.86
N GLU A 143 -5.57 -10.38 -28.78
CA GLU A 143 -6.99 -10.70 -28.62
C GLU A 143 -7.22 -11.53 -27.34
N GLY A 144 -8.32 -11.25 -26.63
CA GLY A 144 -8.62 -11.85 -25.34
C GLY A 144 -7.96 -11.17 -24.14
N TYR A 145 -7.19 -10.10 -24.36
CA TYR A 145 -6.58 -9.29 -23.29
C TYR A 145 -7.15 -7.88 -23.26
N THR A 146 -7.06 -7.26 -22.10
CA THR A 146 -7.46 -5.86 -21.87
C THR A 146 -6.24 -5.09 -21.37
N ILE A 147 -6.05 -3.87 -21.90
CA ILE A 147 -5.06 -2.94 -21.37
C ILE A 147 -5.74 -2.12 -20.28
N TYR A 148 -5.18 -2.13 -19.09
CA TYR A 148 -5.60 -1.35 -17.95
C TYR A 148 -4.62 -0.22 -17.69
N ASP A 149 -5.13 0.91 -17.19
CA ASP A 149 -4.27 1.95 -16.63
C ASP A 149 -3.77 1.56 -15.22
N TRP A 150 -3.00 2.43 -14.60
CA TRP A 150 -2.43 2.22 -13.27
C TRP A 150 -3.46 2.15 -12.14
N ASN A 151 -4.71 2.59 -12.39
CA ASN A 151 -5.84 2.50 -11.45
C ASN A 151 -6.72 1.27 -11.70
N GLY A 152 -6.35 0.41 -12.63
CA GLY A 152 -7.16 -0.76 -12.98
C GLY A 152 -8.30 -0.49 -13.94
N LYS A 153 -8.42 0.73 -14.49
CA LYS A 153 -9.45 1.06 -15.48
C LYS A 153 -9.07 0.49 -16.84
N ALA A 154 -9.99 -0.27 -17.46
CA ALA A 154 -9.84 -0.76 -18.82
C ALA A 154 -9.78 0.43 -19.81
N VAL A 155 -8.70 0.51 -20.60
CA VAL A 155 -8.47 1.59 -21.54
C VAL A 155 -8.39 1.11 -23.00
N TYR A 156 -8.21 -0.20 -23.23
CA TYR A 156 -8.21 -0.80 -24.56
C TYR A 156 -8.41 -2.32 -24.51
N PRO A 157 -9.16 -2.95 -25.46
CA PRO A 157 -9.99 -2.27 -26.45
C PRO A 157 -11.12 -1.49 -25.76
N LYS A 158 -11.61 -0.43 -26.41
CA LYS A 158 -12.82 0.23 -25.91
C LYS A 158 -13.97 -0.76 -26.12
N THR A 159 -14.46 -1.38 -25.06
CA THR A 159 -15.71 -2.13 -25.11
C THR A 159 -16.83 -1.14 -25.34
N THR A 160 -17.33 -1.09 -26.56
CA THR A 160 -18.67 -0.58 -26.80
C THR A 160 -19.65 -1.61 -26.23
N LYS A 161 -19.86 -1.59 -24.90
CA LYS A 161 -21.03 -2.23 -24.34
C LYS A 161 -22.22 -1.50 -24.95
N LYS A 162 -23.02 -2.22 -25.78
CA LYS A 162 -24.42 -1.85 -25.99
C LYS A 162 -24.99 -1.76 -24.58
N THR A 163 -25.27 -0.55 -24.14
CA THR A 163 -26.03 -0.27 -22.91
C THR A 163 -27.41 -0.89 -23.13
N ALA A 164 -27.65 -2.03 -22.51
CA ALA A 164 -28.98 -2.36 -22.09
C ALA A 164 -29.34 -1.31 -21.06
N ASP A 165 -30.35 -0.54 -21.37
CA ASP A 165 -30.91 0.51 -20.54
C ASP A 165 -31.35 -0.08 -19.19
N LEU A 166 -30.51 0.12 -18.17
CA LEU A 166 -30.89 -0.01 -16.78
C LEU A 166 -30.73 1.37 -16.18
N THR A 167 -31.82 2.16 -16.30
CA THR A 167 -32.06 3.37 -15.53
C THR A 167 -32.04 3.01 -14.04
N GLY A 168 -30.87 3.04 -13.48
CA GLY A 168 -30.60 2.93 -12.06
C GLY A 168 -29.28 3.61 -11.81
N THR A 169 -29.31 4.86 -11.42
CA THR A 169 -28.20 5.61 -10.86
C THR A 169 -27.75 4.90 -9.60
N MET A 170 -26.84 3.92 -9.73
CA MET A 170 -25.97 3.53 -8.62
C MET A 170 -24.84 4.55 -8.55
N GLU A 171 -25.12 5.63 -7.80
CA GLU A 171 -24.09 6.48 -7.26
C GLU A 171 -23.29 5.59 -6.29
N LEU A 172 -22.08 5.16 -6.71
CA LEU A 172 -21.17 4.48 -5.83
C LEU A 172 -20.63 5.53 -4.84
N GLN A 173 -21.41 5.81 -3.81
CA GLN A 173 -20.91 6.49 -2.64
C GLN A 173 -19.89 5.55 -2.00
N LEU A 174 -18.62 5.78 -2.29
CA LEU A 174 -17.56 5.26 -1.44
C LEU A 174 -17.89 5.75 -0.03
N PRO A 175 -18.07 4.85 0.96
CA PRO A 175 -18.32 5.30 2.30
C PRO A 175 -17.17 6.20 2.71
N VAL A 176 -17.47 7.44 3.02
CA VAL A 176 -16.56 8.31 3.76
C VAL A 176 -16.33 7.58 5.07
N ILE A 177 -15.18 6.96 5.21
CA ILE A 177 -14.81 6.30 6.46
C ILE A 177 -14.63 7.41 7.47
N GLN A 178 -15.68 7.70 8.22
CA GLN A 178 -15.53 8.37 9.49
C GLN A 178 -14.82 7.38 10.39
N ILE A 179 -13.50 7.52 10.49
CA ILE A 179 -12.76 6.91 11.58
C ILE A 179 -13.29 7.60 12.83
N GLY A 180 -14.15 6.92 13.56
CA GLY A 180 -14.68 7.36 14.85
C GLY A 180 -13.62 7.35 15.94
N CYS A 181 -12.39 7.75 15.62
CA CYS A 181 -11.29 7.92 16.53
C CYS A 181 -11.09 9.41 16.74
N THR A 182 -11.54 9.90 17.88
CA THR A 182 -11.08 11.17 18.46
C THR A 182 -9.62 10.99 18.91
N GLY A 183 -8.73 10.68 17.99
CA GLY A 183 -7.31 10.45 18.23
C GLY A 183 -6.54 10.53 16.93
N THR A 184 -5.31 10.96 17.02
CA THR A 184 -4.39 11.06 15.88
C THR A 184 -4.13 9.67 15.31
N ALA A 185 -4.42 9.45 14.04
CA ALA A 185 -4.10 8.18 13.37
C ALA A 185 -2.58 7.95 13.35
N VAL A 186 -2.14 6.74 13.61
CA VAL A 186 -0.73 6.37 13.71
C VAL A 186 -0.42 5.27 12.69
N LEU A 187 0.71 5.39 12.01
CA LEU A 187 1.29 4.33 11.18
C LEU A 187 2.35 3.57 11.98
N MET A 188 2.23 2.27 12.06
CA MET A 188 3.19 1.43 12.74
C MET A 188 3.89 0.48 11.77
N LEU A 189 5.22 0.52 11.76
CA LEU A 189 6.03 -0.32 10.90
C LEU A 189 6.51 -1.55 11.66
N GLN A 190 6.29 -2.70 11.05
CA GLN A 190 6.71 -4.01 11.52
C GLN A 190 7.52 -4.73 10.44
N ALA A 191 8.22 -5.80 10.82
CA ALA A 191 8.83 -6.76 9.92
C ALA A 191 8.52 -8.16 10.42
N MET A 192 8.09 -9.02 9.51
CA MET A 192 7.90 -10.45 9.73
C MET A 192 9.10 -11.23 9.23
#